data_31dbbf0ff07b0e3a6a18e5e969d905ac
#
_entry.id   31dbbf0ff07b0e3a6a18e5e969d905ac
#
_cell.length_a   1.000
_cell.length_b   1.000
_cell.length_c   1.000
_cell.angle_alpha   90.00
_cell.angle_beta   90.00
_cell.angle_gamma   90.00
#
_symmetry.space_group_name_H-M   'P 1'
#
loop_
_entity.id
_entity.type
_entity.pdbx_description
1 polymer ?
#
loop_
_entity_poly.entity_id
_entity_poly.type
_entity_poly.pdbx_seq_one_letter_code
_entity_poly.pdbx_strand_id
1 'polypeptide(L)'
;MSMFIEVWGDYACFSRPEMKTERVSYDVITPSAARGLVEAIYWHPGLRYTIDRIYLLNSIRFTNIRRNEVKSTLLASSVFQAAKGGKAPALYTAQEIQQRAAMVLRDVHYVIECHFDLTDKAAPGDNAGKFQDILRRRLAKGQCYHTPYFGCREFPACFREWPGGAIPAIDLTQELGWML
;
A
#
# COMPACT_ATOMS: atom_id res chain seq x y z
N MET A 1 15.96 -11.85 11.63
CA MET A 1 14.82 -12.54 12.31
C MET A 1 13.57 -12.19 11.55
N SER A 2 12.87 -13.19 11.01
CA SER A 2 11.67 -12.96 10.20
C SER A 2 10.49 -12.52 11.07
N MET A 3 9.67 -11.63 10.53
CA MET A 3 8.41 -11.18 11.11
C MET A 3 7.28 -11.52 10.15
N PHE A 4 6.14 -11.86 10.71
CA PHE A 4 4.96 -12.24 9.96
C PHE A 4 3.83 -11.25 10.26
N ILE A 5 3.40 -10.53 9.25
CA ILE A 5 2.39 -9.48 9.35
C ILE A 5 1.17 -9.90 8.53
N GLU A 6 0.06 -10.11 9.20
CA GLU A 6 -1.22 -10.39 8.55
C GLU A 6 -1.87 -9.07 8.13
N VAL A 7 -2.35 -9.02 6.88
CA VAL A 7 -2.97 -7.84 6.30
C VAL A 7 -4.19 -8.23 5.47
N TRP A 8 -5.30 -7.47 5.60
CA TRP A 8 -6.54 -7.76 4.88
C TRP A 8 -7.34 -6.50 4.61
N GLY A 9 -8.25 -6.59 3.64
CA GLY A 9 -9.15 -5.49 3.29
C GLY A 9 -10.14 -5.89 2.21
N ASP A 10 -11.17 -5.08 2.05
CA ASP A 10 -12.26 -5.34 1.12
C ASP A 10 -11.82 -5.26 -0.34
N TYR A 11 -10.93 -4.30 -0.65
CA TYR A 11 -10.45 -4.05 -2.00
C TYR A 11 -8.96 -3.75 -2.04
N ALA A 12 -8.35 -4.02 -3.21
CA ALA A 12 -6.96 -3.64 -3.50
C ALA A 12 -6.80 -3.27 -4.99
N CYS A 13 -5.90 -2.32 -5.27
CA CYS A 13 -5.54 -1.97 -6.64
C CYS A 13 -4.04 -1.71 -6.73
N PHE A 14 -3.29 -2.75 -7.08
CA PHE A 14 -1.86 -2.68 -7.37
C PHE A 14 -1.70 -2.39 -8.86
N SER A 15 -1.88 -1.12 -9.24
CA SER A 15 -2.05 -0.68 -10.62
C SER A 15 -0.89 -1.11 -11.52
N ARG A 16 -1.21 -1.76 -12.64
CA ARG A 16 -0.26 -2.08 -13.71
C ARG A 16 0.19 -0.78 -14.37
N PRO A 17 1.49 -0.57 -14.61
CA PRO A 17 2.00 0.70 -15.13
C PRO A 17 1.53 1.01 -16.56
N GLU A 18 1.19 0.01 -17.34
CA GLU A 18 0.61 0.14 -18.68
C GLU A 18 -0.85 0.60 -18.68
N MET A 19 -1.57 0.44 -17.54
CA MET A 19 -3.00 0.76 -17.39
C MET A 19 -3.21 1.94 -16.44
N LYS A 20 -2.69 3.11 -16.81
CA LYS A 20 -2.69 4.30 -15.94
C LYS A 20 -4.04 5.02 -15.87
N THR A 21 -4.81 4.99 -16.93
CA THR A 21 -6.07 5.75 -17.06
C THR A 21 -7.23 4.97 -16.50
N GLU A 22 -7.45 3.75 -16.98
CA GLU A 22 -8.36 2.77 -16.39
C GLU A 22 -7.51 1.75 -15.66
N ARG A 23 -7.49 1.86 -14.35
CA ARG A 23 -6.56 1.08 -13.52
C ARG A 23 -6.94 -0.39 -13.53
N VAL A 24 -5.96 -1.23 -13.78
CA VAL A 24 -6.07 -2.68 -13.63
C VAL A 24 -5.06 -3.13 -12.60
N SER A 25 -5.53 -3.85 -11.58
CA SER A 25 -4.64 -4.40 -10.55
C SER A 25 -3.83 -5.57 -11.09
N TYR A 26 -2.62 -5.74 -10.57
CA TYR A 26 -1.97 -7.06 -10.55
C TYR A 26 -2.84 -8.06 -9.77
N ASP A 27 -2.62 -9.34 -10.03
CA ASP A 27 -3.40 -10.44 -9.43
C ASP A 27 -3.19 -10.57 -7.92
N VAL A 28 -2.02 -10.16 -7.42
CA VAL A 28 -1.66 -10.17 -6.01
C VAL A 28 -0.87 -8.91 -5.65
N ILE A 29 -0.67 -8.70 -4.35
CA ILE A 29 0.19 -7.61 -3.86
C ILE A 29 1.62 -7.79 -4.38
N THR A 30 2.22 -6.70 -4.92
CA THR A 30 3.61 -6.73 -5.35
C THR A 30 4.57 -6.63 -4.16
N PRO A 31 5.79 -7.17 -4.25
CA PRO A 31 6.79 -7.04 -3.16
C PRO A 31 7.05 -5.58 -2.77
N SER A 32 7.06 -4.66 -3.75
CA SER A 32 7.23 -3.23 -3.49
C SER A 32 6.05 -2.63 -2.72
N ALA A 33 4.81 -3.01 -3.06
CA ALA A 33 3.61 -2.58 -2.33
C ALA A 33 3.57 -3.16 -0.92
N ALA A 34 3.95 -4.43 -0.74
CA ALA A 34 4.06 -5.07 0.56
C ALA A 34 5.07 -4.36 1.47
N ARG A 35 6.25 -4.00 0.93
CA ARG A 35 7.23 -3.21 1.66
C ARG A 35 6.67 -1.85 2.06
N GLY A 36 6.06 -1.12 1.14
CA GLY A 36 5.44 0.18 1.42
C GLY A 36 4.35 0.10 2.49
N LEU A 37 3.58 -0.99 2.55
CA LEU A 37 2.59 -1.24 3.58
C LEU A 37 3.24 -1.43 4.96
N VAL A 38 4.33 -2.21 5.06
CA VAL A 38 5.07 -2.39 6.31
C VAL A 38 5.72 -1.08 6.75
N GLU A 39 6.32 -0.32 5.83
CA GLU A 39 6.89 1.01 6.09
C GLU A 39 5.83 2.02 6.57
N ALA A 40 4.59 1.92 6.09
CA ALA A 40 3.50 2.77 6.58
C ALA A 40 3.16 2.49 8.05
N ILE A 41 3.31 1.26 8.52
CA ILE A 41 3.15 0.90 9.94
C ILE A 41 4.31 1.46 10.76
N TYR A 42 5.53 1.15 10.37
CA TYR A 42 6.72 1.64 11.03
C TYR A 42 7.87 1.84 10.06
N TRP A 43 8.32 3.07 9.94
CA TRP A 43 9.50 3.45 9.16
C TRP A 43 10.50 4.21 10.04
N HIS A 44 11.77 3.99 9.79
CA HIS A 44 12.88 4.74 10.38
C HIS A 44 14.04 4.80 9.37
N PRO A 45 14.79 5.92 9.25
CA PRO A 45 15.92 6.00 8.32
C PRO A 45 17.01 4.93 8.54
N GLY A 46 17.15 4.47 9.78
CA GLY A 46 18.05 3.38 10.16
C GLY A 46 17.57 1.97 9.81
N LEU A 47 16.38 1.82 9.16
CA LEU A 47 15.80 0.54 8.78
C LEU A 47 15.63 0.42 7.27
N ARG A 48 15.85 -0.79 6.76
CA ARG A 48 15.46 -1.20 5.41
C ARG A 48 14.76 -2.55 5.47
N TYR A 49 13.47 -2.58 5.10
CA TYR A 49 12.71 -3.82 5.03
C TYR A 49 12.98 -4.58 3.74
N THR A 50 13.08 -5.89 3.86
CA THR A 50 13.11 -6.87 2.77
C THR A 50 11.92 -7.80 2.92
N ILE A 51 11.18 -8.00 1.84
CA ILE A 51 10.06 -8.95 1.80
C ILE A 51 10.62 -10.30 1.37
N ASP A 52 10.47 -11.30 2.24
CA ASP A 52 10.95 -12.65 2.00
C ASP A 52 9.92 -13.50 1.27
N ARG A 53 8.66 -13.45 1.75
CA ARG A 53 7.54 -14.19 1.16
C ARG A 53 6.24 -13.45 1.38
N ILE A 54 5.28 -13.73 0.50
CA ILE A 54 3.89 -13.28 0.62
C ILE A 54 3.01 -14.52 0.49
N TYR A 55 2.25 -14.79 1.53
CA TYR A 55 1.29 -15.90 1.58
C TYR A 55 -0.09 -15.37 1.22
N LEU A 56 -0.73 -15.98 0.25
CA LEU A 56 -2.09 -15.66 -0.19
C LEU A 56 -3.09 -16.54 0.58
N LEU A 57 -4.02 -15.93 1.32
CA LEU A 57 -4.99 -16.62 2.14
C LEU A 57 -6.37 -16.72 1.48
N ASN A 58 -6.72 -15.78 0.65
CA ASN A 58 -7.97 -15.77 -0.10
C ASN A 58 -7.72 -15.94 -1.60
N SER A 59 -8.66 -16.57 -2.31
CA SER A 59 -8.58 -16.72 -3.77
C SER A 59 -8.57 -15.36 -4.48
N ILE A 60 -7.84 -15.29 -5.59
CA ILE A 60 -7.77 -14.11 -6.44
C ILE A 60 -9.14 -13.85 -7.06
N ARG A 61 -9.76 -12.72 -6.72
CA ARG A 61 -11.07 -12.31 -7.24
C ARG A 61 -11.05 -10.86 -7.66
N PHE A 62 -11.49 -10.59 -8.87
CA PHE A 62 -11.61 -9.25 -9.40
C PHE A 62 -13.05 -8.73 -9.33
N THR A 63 -13.18 -7.42 -9.24
CA THR A 63 -14.42 -6.69 -9.43
C THR A 63 -14.16 -5.37 -10.15
N ASN A 64 -15.20 -4.82 -10.77
CA ASN A 64 -15.09 -3.53 -11.45
C ASN A 64 -15.73 -2.45 -10.58
N ILE A 65 -14.98 -1.37 -10.34
CA ILE A 65 -15.45 -0.19 -9.63
C ILE A 65 -15.44 0.99 -10.59
N ARG A 66 -16.59 1.66 -10.74
CA ARG A 66 -16.71 2.91 -11.47
C ARG A 66 -16.67 4.08 -10.51
N ARG A 67 -15.86 5.08 -10.83
CA ARG A 67 -15.70 6.29 -10.01
C ARG A 67 -15.76 7.53 -10.87
N ASN A 68 -16.31 8.59 -10.27
CA ASN A 68 -16.23 9.92 -10.85
C ASN A 68 -14.91 10.55 -10.39
N GLU A 69 -14.00 10.78 -11.33
CA GLU A 69 -12.74 11.47 -11.10
C GLU A 69 -12.81 12.88 -11.73
N VAL A 70 -11.99 13.80 -11.22
CA VAL A 70 -11.87 15.13 -11.80
C VAL A 70 -10.84 15.09 -12.92
N LYS A 71 -11.23 15.50 -14.12
CA LYS A 71 -10.40 15.48 -15.33
C LYS A 71 -9.20 16.39 -15.25
N SER A 72 -9.40 17.60 -14.71
CA SER A 72 -8.39 18.66 -14.69
C SER A 72 -7.68 18.73 -13.33
N THR A 73 -6.46 19.22 -13.34
CA THR A 73 -5.68 19.55 -12.15
C THR A 73 -5.39 21.05 -12.11
N LEU A 74 -5.35 21.62 -10.92
CA LEU A 74 -4.92 22.99 -10.74
C LEU A 74 -3.42 23.11 -11.06
N LEU A 75 -3.08 24.01 -11.98
CA LEU A 75 -1.69 24.28 -12.31
C LEU A 75 -1.03 25.10 -11.19
N ALA A 76 0.16 24.70 -10.78
CA ALA A 76 0.94 25.43 -9.78
C ALA A 76 1.18 26.89 -10.17
N SER A 77 1.40 27.16 -11.46
CA SER A 77 1.56 28.54 -11.99
C SER A 77 0.34 29.42 -11.71
N SER A 78 -0.88 28.88 -11.86
CA SER A 78 -2.12 29.62 -11.57
C SER A 78 -2.25 29.93 -10.08
N VAL A 79 -1.84 29.01 -9.21
CA VAL A 79 -1.82 29.22 -7.76
C VAL A 79 -0.80 30.29 -7.39
N PHE A 80 0.40 30.28 -7.97
CA PHE A 80 1.42 31.32 -7.76
C PHE A 80 0.99 32.69 -8.26
N GLN A 81 0.27 32.77 -9.40
CA GLN A 81 -0.28 34.05 -9.88
C GLN A 81 -1.35 34.59 -8.93
N ALA A 82 -2.23 33.73 -8.41
CA ALA A 82 -3.24 34.13 -7.42
C ALA A 82 -2.58 34.66 -6.14
N ALA A 83 -1.51 34.02 -5.67
CA ALA A 83 -0.75 34.48 -4.50
C ALA A 83 -0.09 35.86 -4.69
N LYS A 84 0.15 36.29 -5.94
CA LYS A 84 0.64 37.61 -6.30
C LYS A 84 -0.46 38.65 -6.57
N GLY A 85 -1.70 38.39 -6.17
CA GLY A 85 -2.84 39.29 -6.35
C GLY A 85 -3.66 39.03 -7.63
N GLY A 86 -3.41 37.94 -8.34
CA GLY A 86 -4.23 37.51 -9.47
C GLY A 86 -5.54 36.87 -9.03
N LYS A 87 -6.38 36.51 -10.00
CA LYS A 87 -7.65 35.79 -9.76
C LYS A 87 -7.37 34.38 -9.19
N ALA A 88 -8.06 34.03 -8.10
CA ALA A 88 -7.98 32.69 -7.53
C ALA A 88 -8.46 31.63 -8.55
N PRO A 89 -7.65 30.59 -8.82
CA PRO A 89 -8.07 29.51 -9.71
C PRO A 89 -9.20 28.73 -9.04
N ALA A 90 -10.27 28.45 -9.78
CA ALA A 90 -11.37 27.62 -9.34
C ALA A 90 -11.54 26.43 -10.28
N LEU A 91 -11.82 25.27 -9.71
CA LEU A 91 -12.13 24.07 -10.45
C LEU A 91 -13.50 23.58 -10.01
N TYR A 92 -14.46 23.59 -10.94
CA TYR A 92 -15.83 23.18 -10.68
C TYR A 92 -15.98 21.70 -10.98
N THR A 93 -16.00 20.87 -9.94
CA THR A 93 -16.03 19.41 -10.08
C THR A 93 -17.20 18.91 -10.93
N ALA A 94 -18.37 19.55 -10.85
CA ALA A 94 -19.53 19.18 -11.65
C ALA A 94 -19.33 19.31 -13.18
N GLN A 95 -18.44 20.23 -13.61
CA GLN A 95 -18.12 20.44 -15.02
C GLN A 95 -16.95 19.58 -15.50
N GLU A 96 -16.15 19.06 -14.57
CA GLU A 96 -14.92 18.34 -14.82
C GLU A 96 -15.02 16.85 -14.46
N ILE A 97 -16.22 16.34 -14.24
CA ILE A 97 -16.44 14.93 -13.93
C ILE A 97 -16.08 14.07 -15.14
N GLN A 98 -15.26 13.08 -14.89
CA GLN A 98 -14.98 11.99 -15.81
C GLN A 98 -15.18 10.66 -15.10
N GLN A 99 -16.08 9.82 -15.60
CA GLN A 99 -16.27 8.47 -15.10
C GLN A 99 -15.12 7.58 -15.58
N ARG A 100 -14.47 6.90 -14.64
CA ARG A 100 -13.41 5.93 -14.93
C ARG A 100 -13.71 4.59 -14.27
N ALA A 101 -13.46 3.51 -14.99
CA ALA A 101 -13.52 2.17 -14.47
C ALA A 101 -12.16 1.74 -13.91
N ALA A 102 -12.18 0.92 -12.88
CA ALA A 102 -10.99 0.26 -12.37
C ALA A 102 -11.31 -1.21 -12.08
N MET A 103 -10.46 -2.10 -12.55
CA MET A 103 -10.52 -3.52 -12.22
C MET A 103 -9.64 -3.74 -10.98
N VAL A 104 -10.29 -4.04 -9.86
CA VAL A 104 -9.66 -4.14 -8.55
C VAL A 104 -9.84 -5.53 -7.97
N LEU A 105 -8.93 -5.93 -7.08
CA LEU A 105 -9.08 -7.14 -6.27
C LEU A 105 -10.11 -6.89 -5.16
N ARG A 106 -10.82 -7.93 -4.75
CA ARG A 106 -11.76 -7.90 -3.63
C ARG A 106 -11.44 -8.99 -2.61
N ASP A 107 -11.81 -8.75 -1.36
CA ASP A 107 -11.62 -9.67 -0.23
C ASP A 107 -10.16 -10.14 -0.12
N VAL A 108 -9.22 -9.20 -0.16
CA VAL A 108 -7.79 -9.52 -0.14
C VAL A 108 -7.32 -9.87 1.25
N HIS A 109 -6.49 -10.93 1.36
CA HIS A 109 -5.96 -11.37 2.63
C HIS A 109 -4.59 -12.03 2.42
N TYR A 110 -3.56 -11.48 3.08
CA TYR A 110 -2.18 -11.93 2.94
C TYR A 110 -1.50 -12.05 4.29
N VAL A 111 -0.47 -12.89 4.35
CA VAL A 111 0.57 -12.80 5.39
C VAL A 111 1.88 -12.43 4.71
N ILE A 112 2.48 -11.35 5.16
CA ILE A 112 3.77 -10.85 4.67
C ILE A 112 4.86 -11.33 5.62
N GLU A 113 5.78 -12.15 5.11
CA GLU A 113 7.02 -12.51 5.80
C GLU A 113 8.09 -11.51 5.37
N CYS A 114 8.68 -10.83 6.33
CA CYS A 114 9.72 -9.84 6.08
C CYS A 114 10.76 -9.83 7.19
N HIS A 115 11.94 -9.33 6.87
CA HIS A 115 12.95 -8.94 7.84
C HIS A 115 13.43 -7.52 7.56
N PHE A 116 14.23 -6.97 8.45
CA PHE A 116 14.87 -5.69 8.21
C PHE A 116 16.37 -5.75 8.56
N ASP A 117 17.13 -4.94 7.85
CA ASP A 117 18.52 -4.66 8.10
C ASP A 117 18.68 -3.24 8.65
N LEU A 118 19.73 -3.04 9.46
CA LEU A 118 20.14 -1.72 9.87
C LEU A 118 20.89 -1.04 8.72
N THR A 119 20.60 0.22 8.49
CA THR A 119 21.33 1.05 7.52
C THR A 119 22.42 1.88 8.20
N ASP A 120 23.27 2.50 7.43
CA ASP A 120 24.28 3.46 7.86
C ASP A 120 23.70 4.72 8.54
N LYS A 121 22.38 4.92 8.43
CA LYS A 121 21.64 6.03 9.07
C LYS A 121 21.08 5.66 10.45
N ALA A 122 21.41 4.49 10.98
CA ALA A 122 21.06 4.13 12.35
C ALA A 122 21.83 5.02 13.33
N ALA A 123 21.14 5.59 14.31
CA ALA A 123 21.75 6.44 15.32
C ALA A 123 22.53 5.60 16.35
N PRO A 124 23.54 6.18 17.05
CA PRO A 124 24.16 5.53 18.19
C PRO A 124 23.11 5.11 19.24
N GLY A 125 23.02 3.82 19.55
CA GLY A 125 22.01 3.26 20.45
C GLY A 125 20.80 2.64 19.75
N ASP A 126 20.70 2.76 18.42
CA ASP A 126 19.74 1.97 17.65
C ASP A 126 20.26 0.53 17.51
N ASN A 127 19.36 -0.41 17.67
CA ASN A 127 19.65 -1.83 17.48
C ASN A 127 18.41 -2.58 17.01
N ALA A 128 18.62 -3.77 16.47
CA ALA A 128 17.56 -4.58 15.90
C ALA A 128 16.43 -4.91 16.90
N GLY A 129 16.78 -5.19 18.17
CA GLY A 129 15.81 -5.49 19.22
C GLY A 129 14.87 -4.32 19.47
N LYS A 130 15.40 -3.10 19.63
CA LYS A 130 14.61 -1.87 19.80
C LYS A 130 13.60 -1.68 18.68
N PHE A 131 14.03 -1.82 17.43
CA PHE A 131 13.14 -1.64 16.28
C PHE A 131 12.09 -2.73 16.18
N GLN A 132 12.45 -3.98 16.47
CA GLN A 132 11.52 -5.09 16.50
C GLN A 132 10.44 -4.91 17.58
N ASP A 133 10.81 -4.48 18.79
CA ASP A 133 9.88 -4.22 19.88
C ASP A 133 8.92 -3.07 19.54
N ILE A 134 9.42 -2.02 18.87
CA ILE A 134 8.56 -0.92 18.40
C ILE A 134 7.55 -1.42 17.38
N LEU A 135 7.99 -2.20 16.38
CA LEU A 135 7.09 -2.73 15.36
C LEU A 135 6.04 -3.66 15.97
N ARG A 136 6.45 -4.61 16.82
CA ARG A 136 5.51 -5.53 17.53
C ARG A 136 4.46 -4.77 18.35
N ARG A 137 4.90 -3.78 19.10
CA ARG A 137 3.98 -2.93 19.88
C ARG A 137 2.98 -2.21 18.99
N ARG A 138 3.40 -1.71 17.83
CA ARG A 138 2.50 -1.06 16.87
C ARG A 138 1.51 -2.05 16.27
N LEU A 139 1.97 -3.22 15.86
CA LEU A 139 1.11 -4.29 15.34
C LEU A 139 0.06 -4.72 16.37
N ALA A 140 0.48 -4.91 17.64
CA ALA A 140 -0.43 -5.30 18.71
C ALA A 140 -1.49 -4.24 19.05
N LYS A 141 -1.16 -2.94 18.85
CA LYS A 141 -2.04 -1.82 19.17
C LYS A 141 -2.76 -1.23 17.96
N GLY A 142 -2.55 -1.77 16.75
CA GLY A 142 -3.07 -1.19 15.51
C GLY A 142 -2.53 0.21 15.22
N GLN A 143 -1.33 0.55 15.69
CA GLN A 143 -0.70 1.85 15.51
C GLN A 143 0.12 1.89 14.22
N CYS A 144 0.00 2.96 13.46
CA CYS A 144 0.77 3.18 12.24
C CYS A 144 1.23 4.63 12.14
N TYR A 145 2.28 4.85 11.33
CA TYR A 145 2.75 6.20 11.01
C TYR A 145 1.82 6.85 9.98
N HIS A 146 1.51 6.11 8.93
CA HIS A 146 0.46 6.43 7.95
C HIS A 146 -0.52 5.26 7.89
N THR A 147 -1.79 5.54 7.65
CA THR A 147 -2.77 4.47 7.40
C THR A 147 -2.31 3.61 6.23
N PRO A 148 -2.01 2.31 6.44
CA PRO A 148 -1.64 1.43 5.34
C PRO A 148 -2.79 1.26 4.36
N TYR A 149 -2.47 1.05 3.08
CA TYR A 149 -3.46 0.85 2.04
C TYR A 149 -2.96 -0.12 0.96
N PHE A 150 -3.89 -0.74 0.28
CA PHE A 150 -3.63 -1.71 -0.80
C PHE A 150 -3.54 -1.03 -2.17
N GLY A 151 -2.39 -0.40 -2.44
CA GLY A 151 -2.06 0.25 -3.71
C GLY A 151 -2.67 1.63 -3.89
N CYS A 152 -3.96 1.82 -3.62
CA CYS A 152 -4.64 3.10 -3.66
C CYS A 152 -5.14 3.51 -2.28
N ARG A 153 -5.08 4.80 -1.93
CA ARG A 153 -5.44 5.31 -0.59
C ARG A 153 -6.89 5.06 -0.19
N GLU A 154 -7.77 4.89 -1.16
CA GLU A 154 -9.18 4.55 -0.94
C GLU A 154 -9.40 3.10 -0.48
N PHE A 155 -8.38 2.26 -0.51
CA PHE A 155 -8.44 0.86 -0.07
C PHE A 155 -7.58 0.63 1.18
N PRO A 156 -8.07 1.01 2.36
CA PRO A 156 -7.32 0.87 3.60
C PRO A 156 -7.04 -0.59 3.90
N ALA A 157 -5.87 -0.84 4.51
CA ALA A 157 -5.46 -2.16 4.95
C ALA A 157 -5.60 -2.26 6.47
N CYS A 158 -6.30 -3.30 6.95
CA CYS A 158 -6.20 -3.77 8.30
C CYS A 158 -4.93 -4.59 8.47
N PHE A 159 -4.36 -4.60 9.67
CA PHE A 159 -3.11 -5.32 9.93
C PHE A 159 -2.98 -5.77 11.38
N ARG A 160 -2.24 -6.85 11.59
CA ARG A 160 -1.78 -7.32 12.91
C ARG A 160 -0.56 -8.22 12.77
N GLU A 161 0.11 -8.51 13.88
CA GLU A 161 1.11 -9.59 13.90
C GLU A 161 0.40 -10.95 13.69
N TRP A 162 1.01 -11.82 12.89
CA TRP A 162 0.49 -13.18 12.73
C TRP A 162 0.59 -13.91 14.08
N PRO A 163 -0.48 -14.54 14.57
CA PRO A 163 -0.51 -15.12 15.89
C PRO A 163 0.37 -16.38 16.05
N GLY A 164 1.01 -16.81 15.00
CA GLY A 164 1.81 -18.05 14.97
C GLY A 164 1.04 -19.24 14.42
N GLY A 165 1.73 -20.38 14.33
CA GLY A 165 1.20 -21.61 13.74
C GLY A 165 1.34 -21.65 12.22
N ALA A 166 0.78 -22.71 11.61
CA ALA A 166 0.80 -22.90 10.15
C ALA A 166 -0.02 -21.80 9.46
N ILE A 167 0.52 -21.23 8.38
CA ILE A 167 -0.19 -20.25 7.56
C ILE A 167 -1.05 -21.03 6.55
N PRO A 168 -2.39 -20.85 6.53
CA PRO A 168 -3.29 -21.54 5.62
C PRO A 168 -3.26 -20.91 4.23
N ALA A 169 -2.08 -20.88 3.62
CA ALA A 169 -1.90 -20.34 2.27
C ALA A 169 -2.63 -21.22 1.25
N ILE A 170 -3.17 -20.58 0.23
CA ILE A 170 -3.81 -21.30 -0.89
C ILE A 170 -2.75 -22.07 -1.67
N ASP A 171 -3.02 -23.34 -1.94
CA ASP A 171 -2.21 -24.16 -2.84
C ASP A 171 -2.62 -23.83 -4.29
N LEU A 172 -1.94 -22.86 -4.89
CA LEU A 172 -2.19 -22.39 -6.25
C LEU A 172 -0.85 -22.21 -6.98
N THR A 173 -0.72 -22.89 -8.11
CA THR A 173 0.38 -22.63 -9.04
C THR A 173 -0.16 -21.87 -10.24
N GLN A 174 0.24 -20.62 -10.37
CA GLN A 174 -0.18 -19.73 -11.45
C GLN A 174 0.99 -18.87 -11.89
N GLU A 175 1.16 -18.71 -13.21
CA GLU A 175 2.09 -17.72 -13.75
C GLU A 175 1.46 -16.32 -13.67
N LEU A 176 2.12 -15.43 -12.93
CA LEU A 176 1.62 -14.06 -12.70
C LEU A 176 2.22 -13.03 -13.66
N GLY A 177 3.15 -13.46 -14.52
CA GLY A 177 3.91 -12.57 -15.41
C GLY A 177 4.89 -11.67 -14.65
N TRP A 178 5.33 -10.61 -15.31
CA TRP A 178 6.27 -9.65 -14.74
C TRP A 178 5.55 -8.67 -13.80
N MET A 179 6.10 -8.49 -12.61
CA MET A 179 5.67 -7.47 -11.63
C MET A 179 6.80 -6.46 -11.41
N LEU A 180 6.46 -5.18 -11.29
CA LEU A 180 7.38 -4.09 -10.98
C LEU A 180 7.42 -3.77 -9.49
#